data_0da44aa03eb4cc88d3c840b6c9c82492
#
_entry.id   0da44aa03eb4cc88d3c840b6c9c82492
#
_cell.length_a   1.000
_cell.length_b   1.000
_cell.length_c   1.000
_cell.angle_alpha   90.00
_cell.angle_beta   90.00
_cell.angle_gamma   90.00
#
_symmetry.space_group_name_H-M   'P 1'
#
loop_
_entity.id
_entity.type
_entity.pdbx_description
1 polymer ?
#
loop_
_entity_poly.entity_id
_entity_poly.type
_entity_poly.pdbx_seq_one_letter_code
_entity_poly.pdbx_strand_id
1 'polypeptide(L)'
;MNRPVIAVLALIVVAALARMSMFIVDQRQAAIVFNLGEVARVIEQPGLHFKMPAPLENVAFVDRRILTIDEFAPDRVQTSEKKNLLVDFFVKWRITNPREYWISFQGSERAAEDRISILVRDALNQAVNKRTVQEIVSRDRAAAMDEIRLAVERRVSDLGVKIVDVRLRHVDFVPEIMTESIYPRMIAERKRVANEQRAIGAAEAERIKADADRQRVVLLADAYREAQRVKGEGDEKASSIYAKAFGADPEFFDFYRSLDAYRQSFRNRSDMLVVDPSSEFFRYMRDSGAAHAKPAH
;
A
#
# COMPACT_ATOMS: atom_id res chain seq x y z
N MET A 1 -29.12 76.89 -45.96
CA MET A 1 -29.19 76.07 -44.75
C MET A 1 -29.03 76.98 -43.54
N ASN A 2 -29.96 77.03 -42.64
CA ASN A 2 -29.94 77.98 -41.50
C ASN A 2 -28.80 77.59 -40.54
N ARG A 3 -27.97 78.58 -40.15
CA ARG A 3 -26.82 78.36 -39.19
C ARG A 3 -27.18 77.57 -37.94
N PRO A 4 -28.38 77.69 -37.34
CA PRO A 4 -28.75 76.86 -36.18
C PRO A 4 -28.96 75.39 -36.52
N VAL A 5 -29.46 75.10 -37.73
CA VAL A 5 -29.66 73.69 -38.15
C VAL A 5 -28.31 72.99 -38.37
N ILE A 6 -27.31 73.69 -38.88
CA ILE A 6 -25.91 73.11 -39.03
C ILE A 6 -25.29 72.89 -37.67
N ALA A 7 -25.50 73.80 -36.69
CA ALA A 7 -25.00 73.66 -35.33
C ALA A 7 -25.65 72.47 -34.60
N VAL A 8 -26.92 72.23 -34.73
CA VAL A 8 -27.64 71.11 -34.18
C VAL A 8 -27.15 69.77 -34.84
N LEU A 9 -27.01 69.76 -36.15
CA LEU A 9 -26.48 68.59 -36.89
C LEU A 9 -25.04 68.24 -36.44
N ALA A 10 -24.19 69.27 -36.31
CA ALA A 10 -22.79 69.06 -35.81
C ALA A 10 -22.80 68.56 -34.39
N LEU A 11 -23.66 69.05 -33.50
CA LEU A 11 -23.77 68.54 -32.11
C LEU A 11 -24.21 67.05 -32.07
N ILE A 12 -25.16 66.67 -32.92
CA ILE A 12 -25.65 65.28 -33.02
C ILE A 12 -24.51 64.36 -33.53
N VAL A 13 -23.74 64.80 -34.52
CA VAL A 13 -22.60 64.03 -35.05
C VAL A 13 -21.52 63.86 -33.97
N VAL A 14 -21.20 64.95 -33.23
CA VAL A 14 -20.23 64.85 -32.13
C VAL A 14 -20.72 63.94 -31.01
N ALA A 15 -22.01 64.02 -30.64
CA ALA A 15 -22.61 63.16 -29.63
C ALA A 15 -22.59 61.67 -30.08
N ALA A 16 -22.90 61.43 -31.36
CA ALA A 16 -22.84 60.10 -31.94
C ALA A 16 -21.40 59.50 -31.95
N LEU A 17 -20.40 60.30 -32.32
CA LEU A 17 -18.98 59.93 -32.29
C LEU A 17 -18.53 59.69 -30.85
N ALA A 18 -18.91 60.55 -29.89
CA ALA A 18 -18.60 60.36 -28.50
C ALA A 18 -19.18 59.02 -27.94
N ARG A 19 -20.44 58.74 -28.31
CA ARG A 19 -21.04 57.44 -27.92
C ARG A 19 -20.37 56.24 -28.53
N MET A 20 -19.92 56.32 -29.76
CA MET A 20 -19.17 55.24 -30.45
C MET A 20 -17.76 55.05 -29.89
N SER A 21 -17.21 56.08 -29.25
CA SER A 21 -15.88 56.04 -28.65
C SER A 21 -15.83 55.50 -27.22
N MET A 22 -16.98 55.25 -26.60
CA MET A 22 -17.07 54.80 -25.21
C MET A 22 -17.52 53.36 -25.16
N PHE A 23 -16.84 52.53 -24.29
CA PHE A 23 -17.28 51.18 -23.98
C PHE A 23 -17.02 50.85 -22.51
N ILE A 24 -17.78 49.89 -21.97
CA ILE A 24 -17.69 49.47 -20.56
C ILE A 24 -17.12 48.08 -20.54
N VAL A 25 -16.12 47.84 -19.67
CA VAL A 25 -15.53 46.54 -19.38
C VAL A 25 -16.11 46.02 -18.08
N ASP A 26 -16.70 44.84 -18.10
CA ASP A 26 -17.21 44.16 -16.91
C ASP A 26 -16.02 43.50 -16.16
N GLN A 27 -16.17 43.30 -14.83
CA GLN A 27 -15.18 42.59 -14.00
C GLN A 27 -14.93 41.15 -14.44
N ARG A 28 -15.90 40.55 -15.14
CA ARG A 28 -15.86 39.19 -15.63
C ARG A 28 -15.15 39.03 -16.97
N GLN A 29 -14.89 40.15 -17.66
CA GLN A 29 -14.36 40.17 -19.01
C GLN A 29 -13.09 41.00 -19.10
N ALA A 30 -12.27 40.70 -20.08
CA ALA A 30 -11.20 41.58 -20.54
C ALA A 30 -11.57 42.08 -21.95
N ALA A 31 -11.24 43.32 -22.23
CA ALA A 31 -11.43 43.89 -23.57
C ALA A 31 -10.10 43.93 -24.32
N ILE A 32 -10.14 43.41 -25.54
CA ILE A 32 -9.03 43.48 -26.48
C ILE A 32 -9.37 44.55 -27.52
N VAL A 33 -8.58 45.59 -27.59
CA VAL A 33 -8.75 46.67 -28.55
C VAL A 33 -7.87 46.41 -29.76
N PHE A 34 -8.47 46.36 -30.91
CA PHE A 34 -7.80 46.16 -32.20
C PHE A 34 -7.69 47.46 -32.95
N ASN A 35 -6.52 47.73 -33.50
CA ASN A 35 -6.27 48.81 -34.43
C ASN A 35 -5.97 48.20 -35.80
N LEU A 36 -6.87 48.46 -36.77
CA LEU A 36 -6.75 47.92 -38.14
C LEU A 36 -6.54 46.41 -38.22
N GLY A 37 -7.05 45.65 -37.23
CA GLY A 37 -6.95 44.17 -37.17
C GLY A 37 -5.82 43.64 -36.31
N GLU A 38 -4.93 44.46 -35.82
CA GLU A 38 -3.87 44.06 -34.90
C GLU A 38 -4.24 44.34 -33.44
N VAL A 39 -3.80 43.48 -32.50
CA VAL A 39 -4.02 43.69 -31.07
C VAL A 39 -3.18 44.87 -30.58
N ALA A 40 -3.84 46.04 -30.39
CA ALA A 40 -3.18 47.27 -29.96
C ALA A 40 -2.99 47.28 -28.43
N ARG A 41 -4.02 46.97 -27.67
CA ARG A 41 -3.99 46.97 -26.20
C ARG A 41 -5.01 46.03 -25.61
N VAL A 42 -4.70 45.53 -24.39
CA VAL A 42 -5.60 44.71 -23.58
C VAL A 42 -5.97 45.49 -22.34
N ILE A 43 -7.24 45.56 -22.04
CA ILE A 43 -7.81 46.28 -20.89
C ILE A 43 -8.45 45.25 -19.97
N GLU A 44 -7.87 45.09 -18.80
CA GLU A 44 -8.31 44.15 -17.78
C GLU A 44 -9.05 44.82 -16.63
N GLN A 45 -8.89 46.14 -16.50
CA GLN A 45 -9.55 46.89 -15.43
C GLN A 45 -11.01 47.17 -15.81
N PRO A 46 -11.95 46.86 -14.90
CA PRO A 46 -13.37 47.16 -15.13
C PRO A 46 -13.61 48.64 -15.08
N GLY A 47 -14.57 49.07 -15.86
CA GLY A 47 -14.96 50.51 -15.90
C GLY A 47 -15.20 51.03 -17.30
N LEU A 48 -15.31 52.34 -17.38
CA LEU A 48 -15.52 53.07 -18.62
C LEU A 48 -14.17 53.33 -19.30
N HIS A 49 -14.07 52.91 -20.54
CA HIS A 49 -12.87 53.12 -21.37
C HIS A 49 -13.21 53.76 -22.69
N PHE A 50 -12.20 54.38 -23.29
CA PHE A 50 -12.35 55.12 -24.54
C PHE A 50 -11.59 54.40 -25.66
N LYS A 51 -12.19 54.39 -26.84
CA LYS A 51 -11.57 53.88 -28.06
C LYS A 51 -11.81 54.88 -29.22
N MET A 52 -11.05 54.76 -30.27
CA MET A 52 -11.33 55.47 -31.48
C MET A 52 -12.62 54.95 -32.15
N PRO A 53 -13.40 55.82 -32.80
CA PRO A 53 -14.62 55.36 -33.46
C PRO A 53 -14.28 54.32 -34.55
N ALA A 54 -15.19 53.36 -34.72
CA ALA A 54 -15.10 52.45 -35.85
C ALA A 54 -15.08 53.20 -37.21
N PRO A 55 -14.24 52.77 -38.18
CA PRO A 55 -13.57 51.46 -38.31
C PRO A 55 -12.14 51.40 -37.76
N LEU A 56 -11.61 52.46 -37.15
CA LEU A 56 -10.20 52.50 -36.70
C LEU A 56 -9.92 51.53 -35.57
N GLU A 57 -10.70 51.57 -34.51
CA GLU A 57 -10.57 50.63 -33.41
C GLU A 57 -11.83 49.79 -33.22
N ASN A 58 -11.63 48.48 -33.10
CA ASN A 58 -12.67 47.53 -32.72
C ASN A 58 -12.34 46.90 -31.36
N VAL A 59 -13.37 46.47 -30.63
CA VAL A 59 -13.20 45.83 -29.30
C VAL A 59 -13.84 44.46 -29.33
N ALA A 60 -13.11 43.44 -28.87
CA ALA A 60 -13.63 42.14 -28.56
C ALA A 60 -13.51 41.87 -27.06
N PHE A 61 -14.48 41.16 -26.51
CA PHE A 61 -14.50 40.81 -25.10
C PHE A 61 -14.15 39.33 -24.92
N VAL A 62 -13.32 39.03 -23.93
CA VAL A 62 -12.89 37.70 -23.59
C VAL A 62 -13.28 37.43 -22.14
N ASP A 63 -13.91 36.28 -21.89
CA ASP A 63 -14.34 35.89 -20.54
C ASP A 63 -13.12 35.50 -19.67
N ARG A 64 -13.07 35.99 -18.44
CA ARG A 64 -12.02 35.70 -17.45
C ARG A 64 -12.47 34.77 -16.35
N ARG A 65 -13.73 34.36 -16.37
CA ARG A 65 -14.25 33.38 -15.42
C ARG A 65 -13.58 32.03 -15.61
N ILE A 66 -13.76 31.16 -14.63
CA ILE A 66 -13.39 29.76 -14.75
C ILE A 66 -14.42 29.07 -15.64
N LEU A 67 -13.97 28.62 -16.78
CA LEU A 67 -14.73 27.83 -17.74
C LEU A 67 -14.53 26.36 -17.43
N THR A 68 -15.51 25.53 -17.79
CA THR A 68 -15.46 24.09 -17.56
C THR A 68 -15.67 23.36 -18.88
N ILE A 69 -14.73 22.55 -19.24
CA ILE A 69 -14.89 21.56 -20.31
C ILE A 69 -15.43 20.30 -19.67
N ASP A 70 -16.62 19.93 -20.08
CA ASP A 70 -17.30 18.72 -19.64
C ASP A 70 -17.51 17.81 -20.85
N GLU A 71 -16.64 16.82 -20.99
CA GLU A 71 -16.71 15.89 -22.11
C GLU A 71 -17.64 14.75 -21.74
N PHE A 72 -18.78 14.67 -22.44
CA PHE A 72 -19.80 13.66 -22.17
C PHE A 72 -19.48 12.28 -22.75
N ALA A 73 -18.49 12.16 -23.60
CA ALA A 73 -18.07 10.89 -24.17
C ALA A 73 -16.88 10.32 -23.39
N PRO A 74 -17.06 9.20 -22.67
CA PRO A 74 -15.96 8.59 -21.93
C PRO A 74 -14.86 8.13 -22.88
N ASP A 75 -13.62 8.46 -22.54
CA ASP A 75 -12.43 8.06 -23.29
C ASP A 75 -11.99 6.66 -22.91
N ARG A 76 -11.58 5.86 -23.90
CA ARG A 76 -10.94 4.57 -23.68
C ARG A 76 -9.45 4.76 -23.44
N VAL A 77 -9.00 4.38 -22.25
CA VAL A 77 -7.59 4.43 -21.85
C VAL A 77 -7.12 3.04 -21.43
N GLN A 78 -5.86 2.72 -21.69
CA GLN A 78 -5.26 1.45 -21.31
C GLN A 78 -4.33 1.65 -20.12
N THR A 79 -4.42 0.76 -19.12
CA THR A 79 -3.54 0.75 -17.94
C THR A 79 -2.24 -0.03 -18.21
N SER A 80 -1.26 0.08 -17.28
CA SER A 80 -0.03 -0.73 -17.30
C SER A 80 -0.29 -2.24 -17.32
N GLU A 81 -1.43 -2.66 -16.74
CA GLU A 81 -1.89 -4.06 -16.73
C GLU A 81 -2.61 -4.48 -18.04
N LYS A 82 -2.58 -3.64 -19.08
CA LYS A 82 -3.30 -3.84 -20.36
C LYS A 82 -4.82 -3.96 -20.22
N LYS A 83 -5.39 -3.35 -19.18
CA LYS A 83 -6.84 -3.29 -18.98
C LYS A 83 -7.37 -1.99 -19.58
N ASN A 84 -8.45 -2.09 -20.35
CA ASN A 84 -9.12 -0.93 -20.92
C ASN A 84 -10.14 -0.37 -19.93
N LEU A 85 -10.01 0.92 -19.65
CA LEU A 85 -10.94 1.68 -18.82
C LEU A 85 -11.68 2.70 -19.68
N LEU A 86 -12.93 2.96 -19.32
CA LEU A 86 -13.68 4.14 -19.76
C LEU A 86 -13.50 5.19 -18.68
N VAL A 87 -12.91 6.31 -19.06
CA VAL A 87 -12.61 7.40 -18.14
C VAL A 87 -13.36 8.65 -18.57
N ASP A 88 -14.16 9.14 -17.67
CA ASP A 88 -14.87 10.40 -17.80
C ASP A 88 -14.15 11.47 -16.95
N PHE A 89 -13.85 12.62 -17.54
CA PHE A 89 -13.11 13.68 -16.88
C PHE A 89 -13.72 15.05 -17.19
N PHE A 90 -13.45 16.02 -16.32
CA PHE A 90 -13.73 17.42 -16.58
C PHE A 90 -12.50 18.27 -16.28
N VAL A 91 -12.42 19.41 -16.98
CA VAL A 91 -11.32 20.35 -16.88
C VAL A 91 -11.86 21.73 -16.55
N LYS A 92 -11.30 22.34 -15.52
CA LYS A 92 -11.53 23.76 -15.23
C LYS A 92 -10.34 24.57 -15.71
N TRP A 93 -10.60 25.56 -16.51
CA TRP A 93 -9.60 26.43 -17.08
C TRP A 93 -10.02 27.87 -17.07
N ARG A 94 -9.09 28.79 -17.26
CA ARG A 94 -9.39 30.22 -17.39
C ARG A 94 -8.37 30.88 -18.31
N ILE A 95 -8.78 32.00 -18.91
CA ILE A 95 -7.92 32.81 -19.72
C ILE A 95 -7.11 33.75 -18.79
N THR A 96 -5.78 33.64 -18.87
CA THR A 96 -4.84 34.41 -18.05
C THR A 96 -4.22 35.56 -18.88
N ASN A 97 -3.85 35.26 -20.13
CA ASN A 97 -3.32 36.29 -21.04
C ASN A 97 -4.26 36.41 -22.26
N PRO A 98 -5.14 37.41 -22.29
CA PRO A 98 -6.09 37.60 -23.38
C PRO A 98 -5.44 37.83 -24.74
N ARG A 99 -4.24 38.42 -24.78
CA ARG A 99 -3.50 38.67 -26.01
C ARG A 99 -3.04 37.34 -26.68
N GLU A 100 -2.36 36.50 -25.93
CA GLU A 100 -1.89 35.18 -26.42
C GLU A 100 -3.07 34.25 -26.77
N TYR A 101 -4.10 34.29 -25.93
CA TYR A 101 -5.35 33.57 -26.20
C TYR A 101 -5.97 33.99 -27.56
N TRP A 102 -6.04 35.28 -27.82
CA TRP A 102 -6.60 35.77 -29.08
C TRP A 102 -5.74 35.36 -30.29
N ILE A 103 -4.44 35.46 -30.17
CA ILE A 103 -3.50 35.07 -31.25
C ILE A 103 -3.67 33.56 -31.55
N SER A 104 -3.84 32.75 -30.52
CA SER A 104 -3.90 31.26 -30.63
C SER A 104 -5.26 30.77 -31.12
N PHE A 105 -6.34 31.40 -30.68
CA PHE A 105 -7.71 30.88 -30.86
C PHE A 105 -8.66 31.89 -31.55
N GLN A 106 -8.21 33.09 -31.87
CA GLN A 106 -9.01 34.14 -32.48
C GLN A 106 -10.30 34.47 -31.69
N GLY A 107 -10.26 34.28 -30.38
CA GLY A 107 -11.40 34.50 -29.50
C GLY A 107 -12.45 33.39 -29.49
N SER A 108 -12.18 32.26 -30.20
CA SER A 108 -13.09 31.13 -30.21
C SER A 108 -12.88 30.25 -28.97
N GLU A 109 -13.83 30.28 -28.05
CA GLU A 109 -13.87 29.44 -26.85
C GLU A 109 -13.87 27.95 -27.24
N ARG A 110 -14.68 27.60 -28.24
CA ARG A 110 -14.75 26.20 -28.71
C ARG A 110 -13.43 25.68 -29.27
N ALA A 111 -12.68 26.50 -30.02
CA ALA A 111 -11.35 26.07 -30.50
C ALA A 111 -10.36 25.89 -29.36
N ALA A 112 -10.46 26.69 -28.31
CA ALA A 112 -9.65 26.51 -27.10
C ALA A 112 -10.03 25.24 -26.35
N GLU A 113 -11.33 24.97 -26.16
CA GLU A 113 -11.85 23.76 -25.52
C GLU A 113 -11.38 22.50 -26.26
N ASP A 114 -11.56 22.44 -27.57
CA ASP A 114 -11.12 21.32 -28.40
C ASP A 114 -9.61 21.06 -28.25
N ARG A 115 -8.82 22.14 -28.26
CA ARG A 115 -7.35 22.02 -28.12
C ARG A 115 -6.95 21.56 -26.73
N ILE A 116 -7.56 22.09 -25.68
CA ILE A 116 -7.30 21.72 -24.28
C ILE A 116 -7.73 20.26 -24.06
N SER A 117 -8.89 19.84 -24.55
CA SER A 117 -9.38 18.47 -24.46
C SER A 117 -8.40 17.46 -25.06
N ILE A 118 -7.84 17.74 -26.24
CA ILE A 118 -6.84 16.89 -26.89
C ILE A 118 -5.59 16.77 -26.00
N LEU A 119 -5.09 17.88 -25.46
CA LEU A 119 -3.89 17.89 -24.63
C LEU A 119 -4.11 17.18 -23.28
N VAL A 120 -5.28 17.32 -22.69
CA VAL A 120 -5.66 16.63 -21.46
C VAL A 120 -5.80 15.12 -21.70
N ARG A 121 -6.47 14.74 -22.77
CA ARG A 121 -6.62 13.33 -23.19
C ARG A 121 -5.27 12.65 -23.40
N ASP A 122 -4.34 13.33 -24.07
CA ASP A 122 -2.98 12.83 -24.28
C ASP A 122 -2.22 12.66 -22.95
N ALA A 123 -2.28 13.68 -22.07
CA ALA A 123 -1.67 13.61 -20.74
C ALA A 123 -2.31 12.53 -19.85
N LEU A 124 -3.64 12.38 -19.92
CA LEU A 124 -4.38 11.34 -19.22
C LEU A 124 -3.92 9.94 -19.66
N ASN A 125 -3.85 9.70 -20.97
CA ASN A 125 -3.37 8.44 -21.51
C ASN A 125 -1.96 8.12 -21.05
N GLN A 126 -1.04 9.09 -21.06
CA GLN A 126 0.33 8.92 -20.60
C GLN A 126 0.41 8.60 -19.11
N ALA A 127 -0.42 9.25 -18.30
CA ALA A 127 -0.44 9.03 -16.85
C ALA A 127 -1.07 7.67 -16.47
N VAL A 128 -2.14 7.27 -17.18
CA VAL A 128 -2.86 6.01 -16.94
C VAL A 128 -2.07 4.80 -17.40
N ASN A 129 -1.39 4.90 -18.56
CA ASN A 129 -0.55 3.82 -19.10
C ASN A 129 0.58 3.38 -18.14
N LYS A 130 1.01 4.25 -17.25
CA LYS A 130 2.07 3.97 -16.27
C LYS A 130 1.56 3.39 -14.96
N ARG A 131 0.24 3.36 -14.74
CA ARG A 131 -0.39 3.03 -13.45
C ARG A 131 -1.29 1.81 -13.56
N THR A 132 -1.47 1.15 -12.42
CA THR A 132 -2.44 0.08 -12.27
C THR A 132 -3.85 0.64 -12.04
N VAL A 133 -4.87 -0.17 -12.29
CA VAL A 133 -6.27 0.21 -12.00
C VAL A 133 -6.45 0.62 -10.55
N GLN A 134 -5.79 -0.09 -9.63
CA GLN A 134 -5.91 0.17 -8.20
C GLN A 134 -5.34 1.54 -7.81
N GLU A 135 -4.23 1.96 -8.37
CA GLU A 135 -3.62 3.28 -8.15
C GLU A 135 -4.50 4.42 -8.66
N ILE A 136 -5.17 4.23 -9.81
CA ILE A 136 -6.06 5.24 -10.40
C ILE A 136 -7.34 5.43 -9.57
N VAL A 137 -7.86 4.35 -8.96
CA VAL A 137 -9.11 4.38 -8.21
C VAL A 137 -8.90 4.69 -6.71
N SER A 138 -7.69 4.45 -6.17
CA SER A 138 -7.37 4.56 -4.74
C SER A 138 -6.76 5.91 -4.33
N ARG A 139 -5.93 5.89 -3.28
CA ARG A 139 -5.31 7.09 -2.66
C ARG A 139 -4.40 7.89 -3.58
N ASP A 140 -3.79 7.25 -4.60
CA ASP A 140 -2.85 7.90 -5.50
C ASP A 140 -3.52 8.69 -6.63
N ARG A 141 -4.86 8.67 -6.67
CA ARG A 141 -5.68 9.41 -7.64
C ARG A 141 -5.36 10.90 -7.65
N ALA A 142 -5.21 11.51 -6.47
CA ALA A 142 -4.91 12.94 -6.36
C ALA A 142 -3.55 13.29 -6.97
N ALA A 143 -2.52 12.51 -6.69
CA ALA A 143 -1.18 12.69 -7.26
C ALA A 143 -1.17 12.52 -8.79
N ALA A 144 -1.95 11.56 -9.31
CA ALA A 144 -2.11 11.36 -10.75
C ALA A 144 -2.77 12.57 -11.42
N MET A 145 -3.81 13.14 -10.80
CA MET A 145 -4.49 14.34 -11.32
C MET A 145 -3.59 15.56 -11.29
N ASP A 146 -2.80 15.75 -10.25
CA ASP A 146 -1.83 16.84 -10.18
C ASP A 146 -0.72 16.71 -11.24
N GLU A 147 -0.22 15.50 -11.50
CA GLU A 147 0.74 15.27 -12.58
C GLU A 147 0.13 15.62 -13.96
N ILE A 148 -1.09 15.18 -14.23
CA ILE A 148 -1.81 15.51 -15.46
C ILE A 148 -1.98 17.02 -15.58
N ARG A 149 -2.47 17.69 -14.52
CA ARG A 149 -2.64 19.14 -14.49
C ARG A 149 -1.34 19.85 -14.83
N LEU A 150 -0.23 19.50 -14.19
CA LEU A 150 1.08 20.10 -14.43
C LEU A 150 1.62 19.82 -15.84
N ALA A 151 1.37 18.62 -16.36
CA ALA A 151 1.79 18.26 -17.71
C ALA A 151 1.03 19.06 -18.79
N VAL A 152 -0.28 19.27 -18.59
CA VAL A 152 -1.11 20.06 -19.48
C VAL A 152 -0.77 21.55 -19.33
N GLU A 153 -0.63 22.07 -18.10
CA GLU A 153 -0.30 23.47 -17.83
C GLU A 153 0.97 23.91 -18.57
N ARG A 154 2.01 23.06 -18.59
CA ARG A 154 3.24 23.34 -19.37
C ARG A 154 3.02 23.47 -20.86
N ARG A 155 2.05 22.76 -21.42
CA ARG A 155 1.73 22.76 -22.85
C ARG A 155 0.78 23.87 -23.27
N VAL A 156 0.00 24.40 -22.32
CA VAL A 156 -0.99 25.47 -22.61
C VAL A 156 -0.54 26.85 -22.13
N SER A 157 0.60 26.96 -21.41
CA SER A 157 1.13 28.24 -20.93
C SER A 157 1.30 29.26 -22.04
N ASP A 158 1.79 28.82 -23.20
CA ASP A 158 2.06 29.68 -24.38
C ASP A 158 0.77 30.05 -25.15
N LEU A 159 -0.36 29.44 -24.80
CA LEU A 159 -1.65 29.70 -25.43
C LEU A 159 -2.48 30.75 -24.68
N GLY A 160 -1.92 31.34 -23.61
CA GLY A 160 -2.57 32.37 -22.81
C GLY A 160 -3.68 31.86 -21.88
N VAL A 161 -3.74 30.54 -21.65
CA VAL A 161 -4.72 29.88 -20.76
C VAL A 161 -4.03 29.18 -19.60
N LYS A 162 -4.74 29.07 -18.49
CA LYS A 162 -4.29 28.37 -17.30
C LYS A 162 -5.27 27.27 -16.90
N ILE A 163 -4.75 26.08 -16.68
CA ILE A 163 -5.55 24.99 -16.12
C ILE A 163 -5.67 25.18 -14.61
N VAL A 164 -6.90 25.27 -14.13
CA VAL A 164 -7.21 25.43 -12.71
C VAL A 164 -7.26 24.08 -12.02
N ASP A 165 -7.99 23.12 -12.62
CA ASP A 165 -8.18 21.80 -12.07
C ASP A 165 -8.48 20.77 -13.17
N VAL A 166 -8.06 19.53 -12.97
CA VAL A 166 -8.40 18.39 -13.81
C VAL A 166 -8.86 17.27 -12.90
N ARG A 167 -10.06 16.75 -13.12
CA ARG A 167 -10.61 15.67 -12.29
C ARG A 167 -11.29 14.61 -13.12
N LEU A 168 -11.11 13.36 -12.68
CA LEU A 168 -11.92 12.25 -13.18
C LEU A 168 -13.29 12.29 -12.50
N ARG A 169 -14.36 12.16 -13.29
CA ARG A 169 -15.73 12.03 -12.80
C ARG A 169 -16.02 10.57 -12.51
N HIS A 170 -15.82 9.74 -13.50
CA HIS A 170 -16.15 8.33 -13.46
C HIS A 170 -15.06 7.50 -14.14
N VAL A 171 -14.83 6.30 -13.61
CA VAL A 171 -13.87 5.34 -14.17
C VAL A 171 -14.55 3.98 -14.18
N ASP A 172 -14.85 3.48 -15.36
CA ASP A 172 -15.50 2.20 -15.56
C ASP A 172 -14.65 1.26 -16.42
N PHE A 173 -14.96 -0.01 -16.34
CA PHE A 173 -14.47 -0.98 -17.31
C PHE A 173 -15.32 -0.95 -18.57
N VAL A 174 -14.72 -1.18 -19.73
CA VAL A 174 -15.44 -1.24 -20.99
C VAL A 174 -16.48 -2.36 -20.95
N PRO A 175 -17.79 -2.06 -21.15
CA PRO A 175 -18.87 -3.04 -20.98
C PRO A 175 -18.75 -4.30 -21.84
N GLU A 176 -18.23 -4.17 -23.06
CA GLU A 176 -18.05 -5.28 -24.03
C GLU A 176 -17.06 -6.33 -23.53
N ILE A 177 -16.21 -5.96 -22.59
CA ILE A 177 -15.17 -6.83 -22.03
C ILE A 177 -15.61 -7.42 -20.68
N MET A 178 -16.64 -6.83 -20.07
CA MET A 178 -17.12 -7.23 -18.73
C MET A 178 -17.89 -8.54 -18.71
N THR A 179 -18.59 -8.90 -19.81
CA THR A 179 -19.68 -9.87 -19.72
C THR A 179 -19.23 -11.33 -19.85
N GLU A 180 -18.14 -11.67 -20.54
CA GLU A 180 -17.84 -13.09 -20.76
C GLU A 180 -16.41 -13.57 -20.39
N SER A 181 -15.40 -12.74 -20.32
CA SER A 181 -14.04 -13.28 -20.15
C SER A 181 -13.16 -12.62 -19.08
N ILE A 182 -13.35 -11.37 -18.69
CA ILE A 182 -12.44 -10.68 -17.78
C ILE A 182 -12.77 -10.94 -16.31
N TYR A 183 -14.03 -10.89 -15.89
CA TYR A 183 -14.41 -11.20 -14.51
C TYR A 183 -14.00 -12.62 -14.10
N PRO A 184 -14.30 -13.66 -14.88
CA PRO A 184 -13.86 -15.01 -14.56
C PRO A 184 -12.32 -15.14 -14.51
N ARG A 185 -11.61 -14.48 -15.44
CA ARG A 185 -10.13 -14.47 -15.44
C ARG A 185 -9.54 -13.72 -14.24
N MET A 186 -10.09 -12.56 -13.90
CA MET A 186 -9.66 -11.82 -12.71
C MET A 186 -9.92 -12.58 -11.42
N ILE A 187 -11.08 -13.23 -11.30
CA ILE A 187 -11.41 -14.09 -10.16
C ILE A 187 -10.45 -15.28 -10.12
N ALA A 188 -10.21 -15.94 -11.25
CA ALA A 188 -9.28 -17.07 -11.33
C ALA A 188 -7.86 -16.65 -10.95
N GLU A 189 -7.38 -15.52 -11.47
CA GLU A 189 -6.05 -15.00 -11.16
C GLU A 189 -5.91 -14.60 -9.68
N ARG A 190 -6.89 -13.91 -9.12
CA ARG A 190 -6.92 -13.59 -7.69
C ARG A 190 -6.96 -14.84 -6.82
N LYS A 191 -7.74 -15.84 -7.25
CA LYS A 191 -7.80 -17.14 -6.56
C LYS A 191 -6.48 -17.89 -6.65
N ARG A 192 -5.79 -17.84 -7.82
CA ARG A 192 -4.46 -18.42 -8.01
C ARG A 192 -3.45 -17.78 -7.08
N VAL A 193 -3.34 -16.44 -7.06
CA VAL A 193 -2.43 -15.70 -6.18
C VAL A 193 -2.74 -15.97 -4.70
N ALA A 194 -4.01 -15.98 -4.32
CA ALA A 194 -4.40 -16.30 -2.94
C ALA A 194 -4.03 -17.73 -2.53
N ASN A 195 -4.21 -18.69 -3.43
CA ASN A 195 -3.82 -20.09 -3.18
C ASN A 195 -2.30 -20.25 -3.11
N GLU A 196 -1.56 -19.57 -3.97
CA GLU A 196 -0.09 -19.54 -3.94
C GLU A 196 0.42 -18.98 -2.60
N GLN A 197 -0.11 -17.85 -2.13
CA GLN A 197 0.25 -17.28 -0.83
C GLN A 197 -0.10 -18.21 0.34
N ARG A 198 -1.26 -18.87 0.28
CA ARG A 198 -1.62 -19.87 1.30
C ARG A 198 -0.69 -21.07 1.29
N ALA A 199 -0.32 -21.56 0.10
CA ALA A 199 0.61 -22.69 -0.03
C ALA A 199 2.01 -22.33 0.49
N ILE A 200 2.53 -21.14 0.19
CA ILE A 200 3.80 -20.62 0.73
C ILE A 200 3.71 -20.52 2.25
N GLY A 201 2.63 -19.94 2.77
CA GLY A 201 2.41 -19.81 4.21
C GLY A 201 2.32 -21.16 4.93
N ALA A 202 1.64 -22.14 4.33
CA ALA A 202 1.54 -23.49 4.87
C ALA A 202 2.89 -24.22 4.87
N ALA A 203 3.67 -24.10 3.79
CA ALA A 203 5.00 -24.69 3.70
C ALA A 203 5.97 -24.08 4.73
N GLU A 204 5.92 -22.77 4.91
CA GLU A 204 6.74 -22.08 5.91
C GLU A 204 6.34 -22.46 7.35
N ALA A 205 5.05 -22.57 7.63
CA ALA A 205 4.55 -23.02 8.93
C ALA A 205 5.00 -24.44 9.24
N GLU A 206 4.95 -25.36 8.27
CA GLU A 206 5.41 -26.73 8.45
C GLU A 206 6.93 -26.80 8.65
N ARG A 207 7.69 -25.96 7.93
CA ARG A 207 9.15 -25.85 8.13
C ARG A 207 9.50 -25.38 9.54
N ILE A 208 8.83 -24.34 10.04
CA ILE A 208 9.05 -23.81 11.40
C ILE A 208 8.70 -24.86 12.44
N LYS A 209 7.58 -25.57 12.25
CA LYS A 209 7.14 -26.64 13.15
C LYS A 209 8.13 -27.80 13.19
N ALA A 210 8.55 -28.27 12.03
CA ALA A 210 9.54 -29.36 11.93
C ALA A 210 10.88 -28.97 12.57
N ASP A 211 11.34 -27.73 12.39
CA ASP A 211 12.57 -27.26 13.05
C ASP A 211 12.41 -27.19 14.58
N ALA A 212 11.28 -26.70 15.07
CA ALA A 212 10.96 -26.65 16.50
C ALA A 212 10.89 -28.07 17.11
N ASP A 213 10.23 -29.01 16.41
CA ASP A 213 10.16 -30.40 16.84
C ASP A 213 11.55 -31.06 16.87
N ARG A 214 12.37 -30.79 15.86
CA ARG A 214 13.78 -31.25 15.85
C ARG A 214 14.56 -30.68 17.03
N GLN A 215 14.45 -29.38 17.28
CA GLN A 215 15.12 -28.73 18.43
C GLN A 215 14.65 -29.32 19.77
N ARG A 216 13.35 -29.57 19.90
CA ARG A 216 12.78 -30.22 21.08
C ARG A 216 13.35 -31.60 21.31
N VAL A 217 13.43 -32.45 20.26
CA VAL A 217 14.00 -33.78 20.37
C VAL A 217 15.49 -33.76 20.79
N VAL A 218 16.27 -32.87 20.19
CA VAL A 218 17.68 -32.68 20.54
C VAL A 218 17.82 -32.24 22.01
N LEU A 219 17.04 -31.23 22.42
CA LEU A 219 17.10 -30.73 23.79
C LEU A 219 16.72 -31.81 24.83
N LEU A 220 15.67 -32.59 24.56
CA LEU A 220 15.28 -33.71 25.43
C LEU A 220 16.34 -34.81 25.49
N ALA A 221 16.94 -35.15 24.35
CA ALA A 221 18.00 -36.15 24.29
C ALA A 221 19.26 -35.70 25.08
N ASP A 222 19.61 -34.42 24.93
CA ASP A 222 20.74 -33.84 25.68
C ASP A 222 20.48 -33.81 27.19
N ALA A 223 19.27 -33.40 27.58
CA ALA A 223 18.86 -33.41 28.99
C ALA A 223 18.84 -34.82 29.58
N TYR A 224 18.35 -35.80 28.81
CA TYR A 224 18.36 -37.21 29.22
C TYR A 224 19.78 -37.75 29.35
N ARG A 225 20.66 -37.46 28.39
CA ARG A 225 22.09 -37.82 28.44
C ARG A 225 22.76 -37.24 29.69
N GLU A 226 22.52 -35.98 29.99
CA GLU A 226 23.07 -35.31 31.16
C GLU A 226 22.54 -35.93 32.47
N ALA A 227 21.23 -36.21 32.54
CA ALA A 227 20.64 -36.88 33.69
C ALA A 227 21.24 -38.28 33.91
N GLN A 228 21.46 -39.07 32.86
CA GLN A 228 22.12 -40.37 32.96
C GLN A 228 23.57 -40.25 33.36
N ARG A 229 24.30 -39.23 32.88
CA ARG A 229 25.69 -38.97 33.29
C ARG A 229 25.76 -38.68 34.78
N VAL A 230 24.94 -37.75 35.27
CA VAL A 230 24.88 -37.37 36.71
C VAL A 230 24.50 -38.58 37.58
N LYS A 231 23.52 -39.38 37.11
CA LYS A 231 23.13 -40.62 37.79
C LYS A 231 24.26 -41.63 37.84
N GLY A 232 24.93 -41.85 36.70
CA GLY A 232 26.10 -42.76 36.64
C GLY A 232 27.25 -42.33 37.56
N GLU A 233 27.57 -41.04 37.61
CA GLU A 233 28.55 -40.49 38.54
C GLU A 233 28.13 -40.65 40.01
N GLY A 234 26.80 -40.50 40.28
CA GLY A 234 26.23 -40.76 41.63
C GLY A 234 26.37 -42.23 42.00
N ASP A 235 26.02 -43.13 41.12
CA ASP A 235 26.11 -44.59 41.34
C ASP A 235 27.58 -45.05 41.48
N GLU A 236 28.51 -44.50 40.71
CA GLU A 236 29.96 -44.74 40.85
C GLU A 236 30.46 -44.30 42.23
N LYS A 237 30.13 -43.09 42.68
CA LYS A 237 30.52 -42.58 43.97
C LYS A 237 29.91 -43.43 45.07
N ALA A 238 28.64 -43.78 45.01
CA ALA A 238 27.99 -44.65 45.94
C ALA A 238 28.67 -46.02 46.01
N SER A 239 28.91 -46.66 44.89
CA SER A 239 29.59 -47.94 44.79
C SER A 239 31.01 -47.89 45.39
N SER A 240 31.74 -46.78 45.12
CA SER A 240 33.07 -46.56 45.68
C SER A 240 33.07 -46.42 47.18
N ILE A 241 32.09 -45.66 47.73
CA ILE A 241 31.92 -45.48 49.18
C ILE A 241 31.55 -46.79 49.83
N TYR A 242 30.61 -47.55 49.25
CA TYR A 242 30.25 -48.89 49.74
C TYR A 242 31.45 -49.87 49.71
N ALA A 243 32.18 -49.95 48.61
CA ALA A 243 33.33 -50.78 48.49
C ALA A 243 34.42 -50.49 49.54
N LYS A 244 34.64 -49.17 49.81
CA LYS A 244 35.58 -48.75 50.86
C LYS A 244 35.07 -49.06 52.28
N ALA A 245 33.82 -48.82 52.56
CA ALA A 245 33.25 -49.05 53.87
C ALA A 245 33.14 -50.54 54.25
N PHE A 246 32.74 -51.34 53.28
CA PHE A 246 32.51 -52.79 53.51
C PHE A 246 33.73 -53.60 53.23
N GLY A 247 34.72 -53.10 52.50
CA GLY A 247 36.03 -53.76 52.35
C GLY A 247 36.86 -53.82 53.67
N ALA A 248 36.49 -52.97 54.62
CA ALA A 248 37.12 -52.95 55.94
C ALA A 248 36.70 -54.16 56.83
N ASP A 249 35.48 -54.69 56.67
CA ASP A 249 35.01 -55.90 57.38
C ASP A 249 34.02 -56.66 56.45
N PRO A 250 34.48 -57.58 55.64
CA PRO A 250 33.67 -58.36 54.69
C PRO A 250 32.61 -59.23 55.36
N GLU A 251 32.93 -59.77 56.54
CA GLU A 251 32.03 -60.69 57.25
C GLU A 251 30.81 -59.96 57.83
N PHE A 252 31.03 -58.76 58.37
CA PHE A 252 29.96 -57.89 58.78
C PHE A 252 29.10 -57.41 57.58
N PHE A 253 29.70 -57.13 56.45
CA PHE A 253 28.97 -56.72 55.27
C PHE A 253 28.07 -57.88 54.76
N ASP A 254 28.52 -59.05 54.66
CA ASP A 254 27.75 -60.24 54.24
C ASP A 254 26.55 -60.46 55.21
N PHE A 255 26.81 -60.33 56.47
CA PHE A 255 25.73 -60.36 57.46
C PHE A 255 24.71 -59.26 57.30
N TYR A 256 25.14 -58.03 57.18
CA TYR A 256 24.24 -56.85 56.97
C TYR A 256 23.44 -56.99 55.69
N ARG A 257 24.08 -57.38 54.57
CA ARG A 257 23.41 -57.57 53.30
C ARG A 257 22.37 -58.70 53.35
N SER A 258 22.67 -59.76 54.02
CA SER A 258 21.73 -60.87 54.19
C SER A 258 20.48 -60.44 55.02
N LEU A 259 20.63 -59.58 56.05
CA LEU A 259 19.57 -59.03 56.80
C LEU A 259 18.67 -58.04 55.95
N ASP A 260 19.32 -57.24 55.12
CA ASP A 260 18.60 -56.33 54.24
C ASP A 260 17.82 -57.11 53.16
N ALA A 261 18.46 -58.14 52.57
CA ALA A 261 17.81 -59.07 51.68
C ALA A 261 16.61 -59.78 52.31
N TYR A 262 16.75 -60.23 53.57
CA TYR A 262 15.61 -60.77 54.26
C TYR A 262 14.47 -59.75 54.48
N ARG A 263 14.82 -58.55 54.91
CA ARG A 263 13.86 -57.47 55.03
C ARG A 263 13.10 -57.14 53.76
N GLN A 264 13.77 -57.15 52.63
CA GLN A 264 13.17 -56.91 51.32
C GLN A 264 12.31 -58.10 50.84
N SER A 265 12.80 -59.31 51.00
CA SER A 265 12.08 -60.53 50.63
C SER A 265 10.83 -60.82 51.44
N PHE A 266 10.82 -60.41 52.71
CA PHE A 266 9.66 -60.60 53.64
C PHE A 266 8.81 -59.38 53.84
N ARG A 267 8.76 -58.45 52.82
CA ARG A 267 8.07 -57.15 52.98
C ARG A 267 6.56 -57.29 52.91
N ASN A 268 6.05 -58.24 52.15
CA ASN A 268 4.60 -58.43 51.96
C ASN A 268 4.09 -59.66 52.74
N ARG A 269 3.04 -59.52 53.53
CA ARG A 269 2.43 -60.63 54.31
C ARG A 269 1.64 -61.61 53.46
N SER A 270 1.42 -61.32 52.20
CA SER A 270 0.64 -62.16 51.25
C SER A 270 1.50 -63.11 50.40
N ASP A 271 2.82 -62.97 50.44
CA ASP A 271 3.68 -63.77 49.60
C ASP A 271 3.99 -65.13 50.26
N MET A 272 3.74 -66.19 49.53
CA MET A 272 4.08 -67.55 49.94
C MET A 272 5.47 -67.88 49.36
N LEU A 273 6.45 -67.93 50.20
CA LEU A 273 7.79 -68.29 49.82
C LEU A 273 8.09 -69.80 50.12
N VAL A 274 8.34 -70.55 49.06
CA VAL A 274 8.79 -71.91 49.17
C VAL A 274 10.35 -71.89 49.12
N VAL A 275 10.97 -72.16 50.24
CA VAL A 275 12.41 -72.02 50.38
C VAL A 275 13.01 -73.29 50.90
N ASP A 276 14.20 -73.60 50.47
CA ASP A 276 15.04 -74.67 51.08
C ASP A 276 15.77 -74.04 52.28
N PRO A 277 15.47 -74.49 53.50
CA PRO A 277 16.13 -74.01 54.69
C PRO A 277 17.66 -74.28 54.78
N SER A 278 18.19 -75.17 53.91
CA SER A 278 19.59 -75.50 53.84
C SER A 278 20.39 -74.55 52.93
N SER A 279 19.69 -73.65 52.17
CA SER A 279 20.36 -72.72 51.26
C SER A 279 21.28 -71.74 51.96
N GLU A 280 22.29 -71.31 51.31
CA GLU A 280 23.27 -70.33 51.82
C GLU A 280 22.65 -68.99 52.16
N PHE A 281 21.54 -68.68 51.52
CA PHE A 281 20.70 -67.43 51.78
C PHE A 281 20.23 -67.39 53.27
N PHE A 282 19.89 -68.53 53.89
CA PHE A 282 19.42 -68.59 55.28
C PHE A 282 20.55 -68.90 56.30
N ARG A 283 21.80 -68.86 55.88
CA ARG A 283 22.96 -69.17 56.75
C ARG A 283 22.92 -68.39 58.08
N TYR A 284 22.76 -67.10 58.04
CA TYR A 284 22.75 -66.25 59.20
C TYR A 284 21.41 -66.28 59.99
N MET A 285 20.35 -66.86 59.41
CA MET A 285 19.06 -67.03 60.11
C MET A 285 19.10 -68.39 60.94
N ARG A 286 19.84 -69.35 60.50
CA ARG A 286 20.04 -70.64 61.20
C ARG A 286 21.12 -70.57 62.29
N ASP A 287 22.18 -69.87 61.96
CA ASP A 287 23.32 -69.79 62.89
C ASP A 287 23.52 -68.32 63.23
N SER A 288 23.06 -67.87 64.40
CA SER A 288 23.10 -66.50 64.84
C SER A 288 24.50 -66.03 65.21
N GLY A 289 25.54 -66.71 64.68
CA GLY A 289 26.94 -66.22 64.78
C GLY A 289 27.39 -65.92 66.19
N ALA A 290 26.93 -66.68 67.18
CA ALA A 290 27.58 -66.58 68.46
C ALA A 290 29.04 -67.12 68.33
N ALA A 291 29.89 -66.15 68.09
CA ALA A 291 31.30 -66.16 68.41
C ALA A 291 32.19 -67.34 67.89
N HIS A 292 32.75 -67.10 66.70
CA HIS A 292 34.17 -67.49 66.61
C HIS A 292 35.03 -66.25 66.95
N ALA A 293 35.09 -65.87 68.22
CA ALA A 293 36.19 -65.13 68.76
C ALA A 293 37.41 -66.05 68.64
N LYS A 294 38.25 -65.80 67.67
CA LYS A 294 39.60 -66.41 67.55
C LYS A 294 40.38 -65.92 68.73
N PRO A 295 40.99 -66.80 69.58
CA PRO A 295 41.85 -66.35 70.65
C PRO A 295 43.09 -65.72 70.07
N ALA A 296 43.42 -64.51 70.61
CA ALA A 296 44.67 -63.81 70.33
C ALA A 296 45.87 -64.73 70.73
N HIS A 297 46.75 -64.91 69.79
CA HIS A 297 48.16 -65.25 70.03
C HIS A 297 49.02 -64.21 69.36
#